data_d2d0cb764a7b7bf55b940cbd2b501c2d
#
_entry.id   d2d0cb764a7b7bf55b940cbd2b501c2d
#
_cell.length_a   1.000
_cell.length_b   1.000
_cell.length_c   1.000
_cell.angle_alpha   90.00
_cell.angle_beta   90.00
_cell.angle_gamma   90.00
#
_symmetry.space_group_name_H-M   'P 1'
#
loop_
_entity.id
_entity.type
_entity.pdbx_description
1 polymer ?
#
loop_
_entity_poly.entity_id
_entity_poly.type
_entity_poly.pdbx_seq_one_letter_code
_entity_poly.pdbx_strand_id
1 'polypeptide(L)'
;MSETQAVKMPKGIPYIIGNEAAERFSYYGMRAILVIFMTQYMMAPDGVTPDRMTEAEATQWFHVFASAVYLFPMIGAIISDAFWGKYKTIMTLSVVYCLGHLVLALFESRYGLAAGLSLIAVGSGGIKPCVSAHVGDQLSLIHI
;
A
#
# COMPACT_ATOMS: atom_id res chain seq x y z
N MET A 1 13.22 16.71 -43.64
CA MET A 1 12.14 16.87 -42.65
C MET A 1 11.96 15.50 -42.04
N SER A 2 12.51 15.28 -40.82
CA SER A 2 12.35 14.01 -40.13
C SER A 2 10.94 13.96 -39.53
N GLU A 3 10.13 13.01 -39.98
CA GLU A 3 8.87 12.67 -39.36
C GLU A 3 9.18 12.28 -37.91
N THR A 4 8.73 13.08 -36.96
CA THR A 4 8.70 12.74 -35.53
C THR A 4 7.70 11.60 -35.42
N GLN A 5 8.18 10.35 -35.44
CA GLN A 5 7.35 9.20 -35.12
C GLN A 5 6.78 9.43 -33.72
N ALA A 6 5.46 9.60 -33.62
CA ALA A 6 4.76 9.71 -32.33
C ALA A 6 5.02 8.42 -31.55
N VAL A 7 5.86 8.51 -30.52
CA VAL A 7 6.21 7.39 -29.65
C VAL A 7 4.93 6.93 -28.94
N LYS A 8 4.40 5.76 -29.33
CA LYS A 8 3.20 5.20 -28.73
C LYS A 8 3.49 4.78 -27.29
N MET A 9 2.68 5.25 -26.38
CA MET A 9 2.73 4.83 -24.97
C MET A 9 2.66 3.29 -24.84
N PRO A 10 3.56 2.64 -24.07
CA PRO A 10 3.48 1.19 -23.83
C PRO A 10 2.14 0.79 -23.23
N LYS A 11 1.59 -0.32 -23.69
CA LYS A 11 0.28 -0.82 -23.25
C LYS A 11 0.19 -1.13 -21.75
N GLY A 12 1.32 -1.39 -21.08
CA GLY A 12 1.39 -1.68 -19.65
C GLY A 12 1.24 -0.45 -18.75
N ILE A 13 1.62 0.75 -19.22
CA ILE A 13 1.63 1.96 -18.38
C ILE A 13 0.25 2.31 -17.81
N PRO A 14 -0.86 2.31 -18.57
CA PRO A 14 -2.17 2.64 -18.01
C PRO A 14 -2.60 1.70 -16.86
N TYR A 15 -2.26 0.42 -16.96
CA TYR A 15 -2.56 -0.55 -15.90
C TYR A 15 -1.74 -0.31 -14.63
N ILE A 16 -0.46 0.05 -14.78
CA ILE A 16 0.42 0.38 -13.65
C ILE A 16 -0.09 1.64 -12.95
N ILE A 17 -0.42 2.69 -13.70
CA ILE A 17 -0.97 3.95 -13.17
C ILE A 17 -2.32 3.70 -12.49
N GLY A 18 -3.19 2.90 -13.10
CA GLY A 18 -4.49 2.53 -12.53
C GLY A 18 -4.36 1.80 -11.19
N ASN A 19 -3.44 0.85 -11.10
CA ASN A 19 -3.15 0.13 -9.86
C ASN A 19 -2.63 1.08 -8.76
N GLU A 20 -1.70 1.98 -9.10
CA GLU A 20 -1.18 2.96 -8.14
C GLU A 20 -2.26 3.95 -7.69
N ALA A 21 -3.11 4.42 -8.61
CA ALA A 21 -4.20 5.33 -8.28
C ALA A 21 -5.22 4.67 -7.33
N ALA A 22 -5.56 3.40 -7.55
CA ALA A 22 -6.45 2.63 -6.68
C ALA A 22 -5.83 2.40 -5.28
N GLU A 23 -4.53 2.07 -5.23
CA GLU A 23 -3.79 1.94 -3.97
C GLU A 23 -3.80 3.25 -3.19
N ARG A 24 -3.45 4.36 -3.82
CA ARG A 24 -3.44 5.67 -3.16
C ARG A 24 -4.83 6.09 -2.69
N PHE A 25 -5.86 5.88 -3.49
CA PHE A 25 -7.24 6.21 -3.11
C PHE A 25 -7.66 5.45 -1.85
N SER A 26 -7.44 4.13 -1.80
CA SER A 26 -7.80 3.31 -0.63
C SER A 26 -6.93 3.64 0.58
N TYR A 27 -5.62 3.87 0.40
CA TYR A 27 -4.70 4.24 1.46
C TYR A 27 -5.08 5.57 2.13
N TYR A 28 -5.28 6.63 1.35
CA TYR A 28 -5.65 7.94 1.90
C TYR A 28 -7.06 7.94 2.48
N GLY A 29 -8.01 7.22 1.87
CA GLY A 29 -9.35 7.04 2.41
C GLY A 29 -9.33 6.35 3.78
N MET A 30 -8.64 5.21 3.90
CA MET A 30 -8.45 4.51 5.17
C MET A 30 -7.76 5.41 6.21
N ARG A 31 -6.66 6.06 5.83
CA ARG A 31 -5.91 6.95 6.73
C ARG A 31 -6.75 8.09 7.29
N ALA A 32 -7.66 8.65 6.50
CA ALA A 32 -8.52 9.75 6.92
C ALA A 32 -9.49 9.37 8.05
N ILE A 33 -9.93 8.11 8.09
CA ILE A 33 -10.88 7.61 9.10
C ILE A 33 -10.22 6.80 10.22
N LEU A 34 -8.94 6.44 10.09
CA LEU A 34 -8.26 5.49 10.98
C LEU A 34 -8.30 5.92 12.46
N VAL A 35 -8.00 7.19 12.77
CA VAL A 35 -8.00 7.70 14.14
C VAL A 35 -9.41 7.71 14.72
N ILE A 36 -10.41 8.10 13.92
CA ILE A 36 -11.82 8.08 14.32
C ILE A 36 -12.26 6.64 14.61
N PHE A 37 -11.87 5.68 13.75
CA PHE A 37 -12.15 4.28 13.96
C PHE A 37 -11.57 3.77 15.29
N MET A 38 -10.30 4.05 15.59
CA MET A 38 -9.63 3.63 16.82
C MET A 38 -10.25 4.23 18.08
N THR A 39 -10.73 5.48 18.02
CA THR A 39 -11.26 6.18 19.20
C THR A 39 -12.75 5.95 19.42
N GLN A 40 -13.52 5.60 18.39
CA GLN A 40 -14.98 5.54 18.49
C GLN A 40 -15.59 4.17 18.21
N TYR A 41 -14.97 3.35 17.36
CA TYR A 41 -15.60 2.15 16.80
C TYR A 41 -14.89 0.83 17.16
N MET A 42 -13.70 0.88 17.80
CA MET A 42 -12.99 -0.35 18.14
C MET A 42 -13.73 -1.20 19.16
N MET A 43 -13.68 -2.51 18.93
CA MET A 43 -14.27 -3.55 19.75
C MET A 43 -13.20 -4.50 20.30
N ALA A 44 -13.49 -5.16 21.44
CA ALA A 44 -12.68 -6.26 21.92
C ALA A 44 -12.81 -7.49 21.01
N PRO A 45 -11.94 -8.51 21.16
CA PRO A 45 -12.00 -9.72 20.32
C PRO A 45 -13.31 -10.51 20.39
N ASP A 46 -14.14 -10.24 21.41
CA ASP A 46 -15.49 -10.81 21.54
C ASP A 46 -16.52 -10.18 20.57
N GLY A 47 -16.16 -9.07 19.90
CA GLY A 47 -17.03 -8.35 18.98
C GLY A 47 -18.23 -7.64 19.63
N VAL A 48 -18.30 -7.58 20.95
CA VAL A 48 -19.43 -7.02 21.72
C VAL A 48 -18.98 -5.90 22.65
N THR A 49 -17.83 -6.07 23.31
CA THR A 49 -17.32 -5.11 24.30
C THR A 49 -16.56 -3.97 23.60
N PRO A 50 -16.92 -2.69 23.83
CA PRO A 50 -16.13 -1.58 23.28
C PRO A 50 -14.70 -1.56 23.86
N ASP A 51 -13.69 -1.55 23.00
CA ASP A 51 -12.26 -1.42 23.37
C ASP A 51 -11.64 -0.21 22.69
N ARG A 52 -12.20 0.97 22.97
CA ARG A 52 -11.82 2.23 22.36
C ARG A 52 -10.47 2.71 22.87
N MET A 53 -9.65 3.25 21.97
CA MET A 53 -8.39 3.87 22.33
C MET A 53 -8.59 5.33 22.75
N THR A 54 -7.70 5.82 23.61
CA THR A 54 -7.56 7.26 23.85
C THR A 54 -6.99 7.95 22.62
N GLU A 55 -7.21 9.26 22.47
CA GLU A 55 -6.64 10.02 21.36
C GLU A 55 -5.11 9.93 21.29
N ALA A 56 -4.45 9.95 22.44
CA ALA A 56 -3.00 9.82 22.54
C ALA A 56 -2.52 8.44 22.04
N GLU A 57 -3.21 7.36 22.44
CA GLU A 57 -2.90 6.00 22.00
C GLU A 57 -3.15 5.82 20.51
N ALA A 58 -4.29 6.27 19.99
CA ALA A 58 -4.62 6.22 18.57
C ALA A 58 -3.60 7.00 17.71
N THR A 59 -3.16 8.15 18.20
CA THR A 59 -2.12 8.95 17.55
C THR A 59 -0.77 8.23 17.52
N GLN A 60 -0.38 7.54 18.60
CA GLN A 60 0.84 6.72 18.62
C GLN A 60 0.76 5.59 17.59
N TRP A 61 -0.34 4.83 17.55
CA TRP A 61 -0.55 3.78 16.55
C TRP A 61 -0.47 4.31 15.12
N PHE A 62 -1.10 5.47 14.88
CA PHE A 62 -1.05 6.13 13.59
C PHE A 62 0.39 6.49 13.17
N HIS A 63 1.19 7.05 14.08
CA HIS A 63 2.59 7.40 13.77
C HIS A 63 3.48 6.18 13.57
N VAL A 64 3.31 5.12 14.35
CA VAL A 64 4.03 3.84 14.16
C VAL A 64 3.70 3.27 12.79
N PHE A 65 2.42 3.21 12.42
CA PHE A 65 1.99 2.77 11.10
C PHE A 65 2.58 3.64 9.97
N ALA A 66 2.48 4.97 10.08
CA ALA A 66 3.04 5.88 9.09
C ALA A 66 4.56 5.69 8.93
N SER A 67 5.29 5.54 10.03
CA SER A 67 6.74 5.28 10.00
C SER A 67 7.06 3.96 9.29
N ALA A 68 6.30 2.90 9.57
CA ALA A 68 6.45 1.61 8.90
C ALA A 68 6.24 1.73 7.39
N VAL A 69 5.22 2.45 6.93
CA VAL A 69 4.96 2.67 5.49
C VAL A 69 6.13 3.38 4.80
N TYR A 70 6.89 4.22 5.50
CA TYR A 70 8.09 4.87 4.95
C TYR A 70 9.34 3.99 5.02
N LEU A 71 9.41 3.05 5.95
CA LEU A 71 10.54 2.13 6.09
C LEU A 71 10.49 0.97 5.07
N PHE A 72 9.32 0.40 4.85
CA PHE A 72 9.15 -0.77 3.98
C PHE A 72 9.53 -0.58 2.50
N PRO A 73 9.52 0.62 1.89
CA PRO A 73 10.01 0.83 0.52
C PRO A 73 11.45 0.37 0.31
N MET A 74 12.32 0.54 1.30
CA MET A 74 13.70 0.08 1.22
C MET A 74 13.78 -1.45 1.13
N ILE A 75 12.98 -2.14 1.93
CA ILE A 75 12.90 -3.61 1.94
C ILE A 75 12.27 -4.11 0.63
N GLY A 76 11.19 -3.47 0.17
CA GLY A 76 10.51 -3.83 -1.08
C GLY A 76 11.41 -3.69 -2.31
N ALA A 77 12.23 -2.64 -2.39
CA ALA A 77 13.19 -2.45 -3.45
C ALA A 77 14.22 -3.59 -3.48
N ILE A 78 14.80 -3.94 -2.33
CA ILE A 78 15.78 -5.03 -2.21
C ILE A 78 15.18 -6.38 -2.65
N ILE A 79 13.96 -6.70 -2.21
CA ILE A 79 13.27 -7.95 -2.57
C ILE A 79 13.00 -7.99 -4.08
N SER A 80 12.55 -6.87 -4.64
CA SER A 80 12.26 -6.75 -6.07
C SER A 80 13.50 -6.98 -6.94
N ASP A 81 14.60 -6.34 -6.57
CA ASP A 81 15.81 -6.36 -7.38
C ASP A 81 16.60 -7.66 -7.23
N ALA A 82 16.61 -8.25 -6.01
CA ALA A 82 17.42 -9.43 -5.71
C ALA A 82 16.73 -10.77 -6.02
N PHE A 83 15.39 -10.86 -5.92
CA PHE A 83 14.73 -12.17 -5.89
C PHE A 83 13.59 -12.35 -6.90
N TRP A 84 12.63 -11.44 -6.99
CA TRP A 84 11.35 -11.70 -7.66
C TRP A 84 11.12 -10.95 -8.96
N GLY A 85 11.85 -9.86 -9.18
CA GLY A 85 11.59 -8.92 -10.26
C GLY A 85 10.38 -8.02 -10.01
N LYS A 86 10.38 -6.86 -10.65
CA LYS A 86 9.44 -5.74 -10.36
C LYS A 86 7.96 -6.14 -10.50
N TYR A 87 7.60 -6.81 -11.59
CA TYR A 87 6.20 -7.18 -11.86
C TYR A 87 5.62 -8.13 -10.81
N LYS A 88 6.34 -9.21 -10.48
CA LYS A 88 5.86 -10.19 -9.49
C LYS A 88 5.77 -9.56 -8.11
N THR A 89 6.72 -8.70 -7.74
CA THR A 89 6.72 -7.98 -6.48
C THR A 89 5.49 -7.08 -6.37
N ILE A 90 5.18 -6.28 -7.41
CA ILE A 90 3.99 -5.42 -7.44
C ILE A 90 2.72 -6.27 -7.25
N MET A 91 2.56 -7.34 -8.02
CA MET A 91 1.36 -8.19 -7.95
C MET A 91 1.18 -8.84 -6.57
N THR A 92 2.25 -9.43 -6.03
CA THR A 92 2.20 -10.09 -4.71
C THR A 92 1.89 -9.09 -3.60
N LEU A 93 2.56 -7.92 -3.60
CA LEU A 93 2.36 -6.91 -2.58
C LEU A 93 1.00 -6.21 -2.70
N SER A 94 0.44 -6.10 -3.90
CA SER A 94 -0.95 -5.64 -4.10
C SER A 94 -1.96 -6.59 -3.46
N VAL A 95 -1.76 -7.90 -3.56
CA VAL A 95 -2.60 -8.89 -2.87
C VAL A 95 -2.46 -8.77 -1.35
N VAL A 96 -1.23 -8.65 -0.84
CA VAL A 96 -0.97 -8.45 0.60
C VAL A 96 -1.65 -7.17 1.10
N TYR A 97 -1.59 -6.09 0.33
CA TYR A 97 -2.26 -4.83 0.62
C TYR A 97 -3.79 -4.99 0.70
N CYS A 98 -4.39 -5.66 -0.27
CA CYS A 98 -5.83 -5.95 -0.26
C CYS A 98 -6.25 -6.82 0.94
N LEU A 99 -5.44 -7.82 1.29
CA LEU A 99 -5.68 -8.64 2.49
C LEU A 99 -5.61 -7.80 3.76
N GLY A 100 -4.70 -6.83 3.85
CA GLY A 100 -4.64 -5.89 4.97
C GLY A 100 -5.93 -5.10 5.16
N HIS A 101 -6.50 -4.56 4.08
CA HIS A 101 -7.79 -3.88 4.13
C HIS A 101 -8.94 -4.82 4.50
N LEU A 102 -8.93 -6.05 4.00
CA LEU A 102 -9.92 -7.06 4.35
C LEU A 102 -9.87 -7.39 5.84
N VAL A 103 -8.66 -7.56 6.39
CA VAL A 103 -8.47 -7.81 7.84
C VAL A 103 -9.02 -6.64 8.67
N LEU A 104 -8.74 -5.38 8.29
CA LEU A 104 -9.31 -4.21 8.97
C LEU A 104 -10.83 -4.16 8.91
N ALA A 105 -11.42 -4.62 7.80
CA ALA A 105 -12.88 -4.62 7.62
C ALA A 105 -13.59 -5.73 8.41
N LEU A 106 -12.91 -6.86 8.66
CA LEU A 106 -13.51 -8.02 9.31
C LEU A 106 -13.24 -8.09 10.82
N PHE A 107 -12.12 -7.50 11.27
CA PHE A 107 -11.67 -7.60 12.66
C PHE A 107 -11.50 -6.21 13.27
N GLU A 108 -12.51 -5.76 14.00
CA GLU A 108 -12.53 -4.44 14.65
C GLU A 108 -11.74 -4.38 15.96
N SER A 109 -10.96 -5.43 16.26
CA SER A 109 -10.16 -5.55 17.47
C SER A 109 -8.74 -4.99 17.32
N ARG A 110 -8.04 -4.76 18.44
CA ARG A 110 -6.63 -4.33 18.47
C ARG A 110 -5.71 -5.28 17.69
N TYR A 111 -5.97 -6.58 17.75
CA TYR A 111 -5.20 -7.58 16.98
C TYR A 111 -5.47 -7.47 15.48
N GLY A 112 -6.75 -7.28 15.10
CA GLY A 112 -7.13 -7.05 13.70
C GLY A 112 -6.52 -5.76 13.17
N LEU A 113 -6.53 -4.68 13.97
CA LEU A 113 -5.87 -3.42 13.65
C LEU A 113 -4.37 -3.62 13.42
N ALA A 114 -3.65 -4.25 14.35
CA ALA A 114 -2.21 -4.48 14.24
C ALA A 114 -1.86 -5.32 13.00
N ALA A 115 -2.57 -6.41 12.78
CA ALA A 115 -2.36 -7.29 11.62
C ALA A 115 -2.69 -6.56 10.30
N GLY A 116 -3.84 -5.90 10.22
CA GLY A 116 -4.27 -5.19 9.02
C GLY A 116 -3.33 -4.05 8.66
N LEU A 117 -2.97 -3.18 9.60
CA LEU A 117 -2.03 -2.08 9.38
C LEU A 117 -0.63 -2.58 8.99
N SER A 118 -0.16 -3.69 9.57
CA SER A 118 1.12 -4.30 9.21
C SER A 118 1.12 -4.79 7.75
N LEU A 119 0.06 -5.49 7.33
CA LEU A 119 -0.09 -5.95 5.95
C LEU A 119 -0.19 -4.78 4.96
N ILE A 120 -0.92 -3.72 5.31
CA ILE A 120 -1.02 -2.50 4.50
C ILE A 120 0.34 -1.81 4.39
N ALA A 121 1.08 -1.68 5.49
CA ALA A 121 2.40 -1.05 5.50
C ALA A 121 3.39 -1.82 4.60
N VAL A 122 3.41 -3.15 4.70
CA VAL A 122 4.26 -4.01 3.84
C VAL A 122 3.85 -3.88 2.37
N GLY A 123 2.55 -4.00 2.08
CA GLY A 123 2.02 -3.94 0.72
C GLY A 123 2.27 -2.58 0.07
N SER A 124 1.74 -1.50 0.67
CA SER A 124 1.87 -0.13 0.14
C SER A 124 3.34 0.33 0.08
N GLY A 125 4.12 0.08 1.14
CA GLY A 125 5.52 0.45 1.19
C GLY A 125 6.34 -0.20 0.09
N GLY A 126 6.18 -1.51 -0.11
CA GLY A 126 6.95 -2.26 -1.10
C GLY A 126 6.54 -2.03 -2.56
N ILE A 127 5.28 -1.62 -2.83
CA ILE A 127 4.80 -1.33 -4.19
C ILE A 127 5.44 -0.05 -4.75
N LYS A 128 5.55 1.00 -3.95
CA LYS A 128 5.97 2.34 -4.41
C LYS A 128 7.29 2.37 -5.21
N PRO A 129 8.42 1.82 -4.72
CA PRO A 129 9.66 1.84 -5.48
C PRO A 129 9.60 0.98 -6.75
N CYS A 130 8.86 -0.15 -6.69
CA CYS A 130 8.73 -1.06 -7.82
C CYS A 130 7.92 -0.46 -8.97
N VAL A 131 6.86 0.29 -8.67
CA VAL A 131 6.03 0.96 -9.68
C VAL A 131 6.85 2.00 -10.45
N SER A 132 7.53 2.89 -9.74
CA SER A 132 8.35 3.93 -10.37
C SER A 132 9.45 3.35 -11.25
N ALA A 133 10.15 2.33 -10.76
CA ALA A 133 11.20 1.65 -11.50
C ALA A 133 10.64 0.87 -12.70
N HIS A 134 9.48 0.23 -12.57
CA HIS A 134 8.85 -0.52 -13.67
C HIS A 134 8.33 0.40 -14.80
N VAL A 135 7.80 1.56 -14.46
CA VAL A 135 7.45 2.60 -15.46
C VAL A 135 8.70 3.08 -16.18
N GLY A 136 9.80 3.32 -15.45
CA GLY A 136 11.10 3.69 -16.06
C GLY A 136 11.58 2.65 -17.07
N ASP A 137 11.52 1.36 -16.73
CA ASP A 137 11.90 0.27 -17.63
C ASP A 137 11.03 0.23 -18.90
N GLN A 138 9.71 0.40 -18.75
CA GLN A 138 8.78 0.42 -19.88
C GLN A 138 9.06 1.61 -20.84
N LEU A 139 9.47 2.76 -20.30
CA LEU A 139 9.81 3.93 -21.09
C LEU A 139 11.19 3.79 -21.74
N SER A 140 12.17 3.18 -21.09
CA SER A 140 13.50 2.97 -21.64
C SER A 140 13.48 2.06 -22.89
N LEU A 141 12.56 1.10 -22.94
CA LEU A 141 12.36 0.21 -24.08
C LEU A 141 11.87 0.93 -25.35
N ILE A 142 11.41 2.18 -25.24
CA ILE A 142 10.96 2.99 -26.38
C ILE A 142 12.13 3.78 -27.02
N HIS A 143 13.18 4.03 -26.24
CA HIS A 143 14.33 4.85 -26.68
C HIS A 143 15.51 4.02 -27.20
N ILE A 144 15.38 2.72 -27.27
CA ILE A 144 16.32 1.81 -27.93
C ILE A 144 15.76 1.41 -29.28
#